data_7942379fc07faf40a07958ec980e805a
#
_entry.id   7942379fc07faf40a07958ec980e805a
#
_cell.length_a   1.000
_cell.length_b   1.000
_cell.length_c   1.000
_cell.angle_alpha   90.00
_cell.angle_beta   90.00
_cell.angle_gamma   90.00
#
_symmetry.space_group_name_H-M   'P 1'
#
loop_
_entity.id
_entity.type
_entity.pdbx_description
1 polymer ?
#
loop_
_entity_poly.entity_id
_entity_poly.type
_entity_poly.pdbx_seq_one_letter_code
_entity_poly.pdbx_strand_id
1 'polypeptide(L)'
;PDVDLLVVGSPNHAWSMPRPNTRQDAAAKADVPLVSRGIGVREWLDSAALPAGLRTVAYDTRGSHPKAVVAMDHASKSIEKGLAKLGGTRLAPAEHFRVADMKGPLEPGEPERAFAWGVALAGLLAT
;
A
#
# COMPACT_ATOMS: atom_id res chain seq x y z
N PRO A 1 -6.63 17.47 -8.18
CA PRO A 1 -5.72 17.36 -9.32
C PRO A 1 -6.24 16.41 -10.37
N ASP A 2 -5.89 16.70 -11.60
CA ASP A 2 -6.27 15.86 -12.73
C ASP A 2 -5.31 14.68 -12.84
N VAL A 3 -5.72 13.54 -12.30
CA VAL A 3 -4.95 12.31 -12.44
C VAL A 3 -5.85 11.22 -13.02
N ASP A 4 -5.26 10.30 -13.75
CA ASP A 4 -5.99 9.21 -14.40
C ASP A 4 -6.05 7.98 -13.50
N LEU A 5 -5.14 7.86 -12.56
CA LEU A 5 -5.04 6.73 -11.64
C LEU A 5 -4.46 7.18 -10.30
N LEU A 6 -5.09 6.74 -9.24
CA LEU A 6 -4.57 6.91 -7.89
C LEU A 6 -4.05 5.56 -7.38
N VAL A 7 -2.76 5.49 -7.08
CA VAL A 7 -2.13 4.29 -6.51
C VAL A 7 -1.86 4.55 -5.04
N VAL A 8 -2.38 3.69 -4.17
CA VAL A 8 -2.25 3.84 -2.72
C VAL A 8 -1.66 2.58 -2.12
N GLY A 9 -0.63 2.74 -1.33
CA GLY A 9 0.04 1.61 -0.70
C GLY A 9 0.46 1.90 0.73
N SER A 10 0.69 0.84 1.49
CA SER A 10 1.25 0.91 2.83
C SER A 10 1.96 -0.38 3.19
N PRO A 11 2.85 -0.33 4.19
CA PRO A 11 3.34 -1.58 4.77
C PRO A 11 2.24 -2.23 5.61
N ASN A 12 2.42 -3.51 5.93
CA ASN A 12 1.59 -4.18 6.93
C ASN A 12 2.23 -3.99 8.30
N HIS A 13 1.51 -3.39 9.21
CA HIS A 13 1.87 -3.29 10.63
C HIS A 13 0.87 -4.13 11.42
N ALA A 14 1.34 -5.19 12.07
CA ALA A 14 0.47 -6.14 12.78
C ALA A 14 -0.66 -6.61 11.85
N TRP A 15 -0.30 -7.08 10.65
CA TRP A 15 -1.16 -7.64 9.59
C TRP A 15 -2.13 -6.67 8.93
N SER A 16 -2.06 -5.37 9.22
CA SER A 16 -3.00 -4.38 8.70
C SER A 16 -2.30 -3.08 8.34
N MET A 17 -3.10 -2.10 7.87
CA MET A 17 -2.61 -0.75 7.67
C MET A 17 -2.03 -0.20 8.99
N PRO A 18 -0.94 0.60 8.92
CA PRO A 18 -0.37 1.21 10.12
C PRO A 18 -1.40 2.01 10.93
N ARG A 19 -1.27 1.94 12.23
CA ARG A 19 -2.03 2.73 13.20
C ARG A 19 -1.08 3.70 13.91
N PRO A 20 -1.58 4.73 14.58
CA PRO A 20 -0.69 5.66 15.31
C PRO A 20 0.30 4.95 16.23
N ASN A 21 -0.15 3.95 16.99
CA ASN A 21 0.73 3.20 17.89
C ASN A 21 1.76 2.33 17.14
N THR A 22 1.38 1.67 16.05
CA THR A 22 2.32 0.86 15.27
C THR A 22 3.32 1.74 14.52
N ARG A 23 2.91 2.94 14.10
CA ARG A 23 3.82 3.90 13.48
C ARG A 23 4.82 4.45 14.49
N GLN A 24 4.40 4.72 15.73
CA GLN A 24 5.31 5.13 16.79
C GLN A 24 6.32 4.04 17.11
N ASP A 25 5.89 2.79 17.15
CA ASP A 25 6.77 1.64 17.36
C ASP A 25 7.80 1.53 16.24
N ALA A 26 7.37 1.68 14.98
CA ALA A 26 8.27 1.66 13.82
C ALA A 26 9.27 2.82 13.89
N ALA A 27 8.83 4.01 14.28
CA ALA A 27 9.70 5.17 14.42
C ALA A 27 10.77 4.93 15.50
N ALA A 28 10.41 4.30 16.60
CA ALA A 28 11.34 3.98 17.67
C ALA A 28 12.40 2.96 17.26
N LYS A 29 12.08 2.08 16.29
CA LYS A 29 12.99 1.05 15.77
C LYS A 29 13.78 1.52 14.53
N ALA A 30 13.48 2.69 14.00
CA ALA A 30 14.14 3.18 12.79
C ALA A 30 15.57 3.63 13.11
N ASP A 31 16.48 3.36 12.17
CA ASP A 31 17.90 3.74 12.30
C ASP A 31 18.13 5.22 11.97
N VAL A 32 17.20 5.85 11.27
CA VAL A 32 17.25 7.24 10.86
C VAL A 32 15.92 7.92 11.17
N PRO A 33 15.90 9.28 11.29
CA PRO A 33 14.65 9.99 11.50
C PRO A 33 13.67 9.74 10.35
N LEU A 34 12.38 9.70 10.67
CA LEU A 34 11.35 9.54 9.66
C LEU A 34 11.27 10.77 8.75
N VAL A 35 11.09 10.51 7.46
CA VAL A 35 10.88 11.57 6.47
C VAL A 35 9.48 12.16 6.62
N SER A 36 8.47 11.34 6.86
CA SER A 36 7.08 11.76 7.01
C SER A 36 6.58 11.43 8.41
N ARG A 37 6.01 12.42 9.08
CA ARG A 37 5.51 12.32 10.47
C ARG A 37 4.03 12.69 10.60
N GLY A 38 3.37 12.98 9.48
CA GLY A 38 1.96 13.33 9.47
C GLY A 38 1.05 12.13 9.64
N ILE A 39 -0.18 12.27 9.15
CA ILE A 39 -1.14 11.18 9.19
C ILE A 39 -0.71 10.03 8.28
N GLY A 40 -1.17 8.83 8.59
CA GLY A 40 -0.93 7.67 7.75
C GLY A 40 -2.08 7.40 6.79
N VAL A 41 -1.95 6.31 6.02
CA VAL A 41 -2.95 5.93 5.01
C VAL A 41 -4.32 5.69 5.64
N ARG A 42 -4.36 5.08 6.83
CA ARG A 42 -5.63 4.80 7.52
C ARG A 42 -6.43 6.08 7.76
N GLU A 43 -5.78 7.09 8.32
CA GLU A 43 -6.40 8.38 8.63
C GLU A 43 -6.72 9.16 7.36
N TRP A 44 -5.87 9.05 6.35
CA TRP A 44 -6.11 9.69 5.06
C TRP A 44 -7.38 9.15 4.39
N LEU A 45 -7.57 7.82 4.42
CA LEU A 45 -8.76 7.19 3.85
C LEU A 45 -10.04 7.62 4.57
N ASP A 46 -9.95 7.96 5.86
CA ASP A 46 -11.11 8.41 6.63
C ASP A 46 -11.55 9.83 6.26
N SER A 47 -10.68 10.64 5.68
CA SER A 47 -10.92 12.07 5.46
C SER A 47 -10.75 12.54 4.01
N ALA A 48 -10.20 11.71 3.13
CA ALA A 48 -9.94 12.10 1.75
C ALA A 48 -11.24 12.24 0.95
N ALA A 49 -11.17 13.04 -0.11
CA ALA A 49 -12.24 13.16 -1.08
C ALA A 49 -11.69 12.85 -2.47
N LEU A 50 -12.37 11.96 -3.20
CA LEU A 50 -11.96 11.58 -4.55
C LEU A 50 -13.02 12.01 -5.56
N PRO A 51 -12.62 12.38 -6.80
CA PRO A 51 -13.59 12.50 -7.89
C PRO A 51 -14.31 11.17 -8.08
N ALA A 52 -15.63 11.22 -8.27
CA ALA A 52 -16.42 10.00 -8.45
C ALA A 52 -15.92 9.21 -9.68
N GLY A 53 -15.71 7.91 -9.48
CA GLY A 53 -15.25 7.02 -10.54
C GLY A 53 -13.76 7.09 -10.85
N LEU A 54 -12.98 7.86 -10.10
CA LEU A 54 -11.52 7.86 -10.28
C LEU A 54 -10.99 6.43 -10.15
N ARG A 55 -10.18 6.01 -11.13
CA ARG A 55 -9.59 4.66 -11.10
C ARG A 55 -8.54 4.59 -10.01
N THR A 56 -8.57 3.49 -9.26
CA THR A 56 -7.69 3.30 -8.11
C THR A 56 -7.08 1.90 -8.13
N VAL A 57 -5.93 1.76 -7.50
CA VAL A 57 -5.31 0.46 -7.25
C VAL A 57 -4.56 0.54 -5.93
N ALA A 58 -4.53 -0.56 -5.21
CA ALA A 58 -3.86 -0.65 -3.91
C ALA A 58 -2.67 -1.60 -3.99
N TYR A 59 -1.70 -1.39 -3.11
CA TYR A 59 -0.64 -2.37 -2.87
C TYR A 59 -0.25 -2.35 -1.40
N ASP A 60 0.44 -3.39 -0.99
CA ASP A 60 1.11 -3.38 0.31
C ASP A 60 2.49 -4.00 0.20
N THR A 61 3.30 -3.78 1.23
CA THR A 61 4.53 -4.53 1.43
C THR A 61 4.33 -5.47 2.61
N ARG A 62 4.86 -6.68 2.51
CA ARG A 62 4.73 -7.72 3.53
C ARG A 62 5.95 -8.61 3.53
N GLY A 63 6.18 -9.27 4.67
CA GLY A 63 7.26 -10.24 4.77
C GLY A 63 7.00 -11.47 3.91
N SER A 64 8.01 -12.33 3.82
CA SER A 64 7.94 -13.58 3.06
C SER A 64 7.67 -14.78 3.95
N HIS A 65 8.01 -14.70 5.22
CA HIS A 65 8.00 -15.81 6.16
C HIS A 65 7.50 -15.39 7.54
N PRO A 66 6.85 -16.30 8.26
CA PRO A 66 6.30 -17.58 7.79
C PRO A 66 5.09 -17.35 6.87
N LYS A 67 4.88 -18.21 5.89
CA LYS A 67 3.78 -18.07 4.93
C LYS A 67 2.41 -17.99 5.59
N ALA A 68 2.18 -18.78 6.62
CA ALA A 68 0.90 -18.79 7.32
C ALA A 68 0.61 -17.45 8.00
N VAL A 69 1.64 -16.78 8.54
CA VAL A 69 1.50 -15.47 9.17
C VAL A 69 1.31 -14.39 8.12
N VAL A 70 2.07 -14.45 7.03
CA VAL A 70 1.98 -13.49 5.92
C VAL A 70 0.60 -13.54 5.26
N ALA A 71 -0.01 -14.71 5.20
CA ALA A 71 -1.36 -14.86 4.64
C ALA A 71 -2.42 -14.07 5.42
N MET A 72 -2.14 -13.68 6.65
CA MET A 72 -3.04 -12.85 7.48
C MET A 72 -2.92 -11.36 7.18
N ASP A 73 -1.88 -10.94 6.46
CA ASP A 73 -1.69 -9.54 6.09
C ASP A 73 -2.83 -9.07 5.18
N HIS A 74 -3.43 -7.94 5.49
CA HIS A 74 -4.60 -7.46 4.78
C HIS A 74 -4.63 -5.94 4.55
N ALA A 75 -3.48 -5.26 4.66
CA ALA A 75 -3.44 -3.81 4.48
C ALA A 75 -3.99 -3.39 3.12
N SER A 76 -3.59 -4.06 2.04
CA SER A 76 -4.07 -3.73 0.70
C SER A 76 -5.58 -3.92 0.54
N LYS A 77 -6.16 -4.96 1.15
CA LYS A 77 -7.61 -5.17 1.12
C LYS A 77 -8.35 -4.04 1.84
N SER A 78 -7.82 -3.59 2.96
CA SER A 78 -8.40 -2.47 3.70
C SER A 78 -8.31 -1.17 2.90
N ILE A 79 -7.21 -0.97 2.18
CA ILE A 79 -7.05 0.18 1.30
C ILE A 79 -8.08 0.11 0.16
N GLU A 80 -8.23 -1.05 -0.48
CA GLU A 80 -9.23 -1.23 -1.55
C GLU A 80 -10.63 -0.88 -1.07
N LYS A 81 -11.01 -1.36 0.11
CA LYS A 81 -12.31 -1.06 0.70
C LYS A 81 -12.49 0.43 0.97
N GLY A 82 -11.45 1.06 1.52
CA GLY A 82 -11.48 2.49 1.80
C GLY A 82 -11.63 3.34 0.54
N LEU A 83 -10.90 3.00 -0.50
CA LEU A 83 -10.97 3.70 -1.79
C LEU A 83 -12.35 3.53 -2.44
N ALA A 84 -12.93 2.34 -2.35
CA ALA A 84 -14.28 2.09 -2.87
C ALA A 84 -15.33 2.93 -2.12
N LYS A 85 -15.20 3.08 -0.81
CA LYS A 85 -16.08 3.94 -0.01
C LYS A 85 -15.99 5.40 -0.42
N LEU A 86 -14.83 5.84 -0.89
CA LEU A 86 -14.61 7.20 -1.36
C LEU A 86 -15.12 7.42 -2.80
N GLY A 87 -15.67 6.39 -3.44
CA GLY A 87 -16.22 6.49 -4.79
C GLY A 87 -15.24 6.11 -5.89
N GLY A 88 -14.08 5.57 -5.55
CA GLY A 88 -13.10 5.09 -6.53
C GLY A 88 -13.54 3.83 -7.25
N THR A 89 -13.02 3.61 -8.45
CA THR A 89 -13.25 2.41 -9.26
C THR A 89 -11.95 1.63 -9.36
N ARG A 90 -11.94 0.40 -8.85
CA ARG A 90 -10.74 -0.43 -8.88
C ARG A 90 -10.32 -0.78 -10.30
N LEU A 91 -9.10 -0.42 -10.68
CA LEU A 91 -8.55 -0.72 -12.01
C LEU A 91 -8.07 -2.16 -12.12
N ALA A 92 -7.44 -2.67 -11.07
CA ALA A 92 -6.81 -3.98 -11.05
C ALA A 92 -6.77 -4.51 -9.61
N PRO A 93 -6.57 -5.84 -9.41
CA PRO A 93 -6.37 -6.38 -8.07
C PRO A 93 -5.16 -5.76 -7.39
N ALA A 94 -5.20 -5.69 -6.06
CA ALA A 94 -4.08 -5.22 -5.27
C ALA A 94 -2.84 -6.09 -5.47
N GLU A 95 -1.67 -5.48 -5.36
CA GLU A 95 -0.40 -6.19 -5.44
C GLU A 95 0.30 -6.20 -4.09
N HIS A 96 1.19 -7.18 -3.89
CA HIS A 96 1.92 -7.37 -2.65
C HIS A 96 3.41 -7.51 -2.98
N PHE A 97 4.24 -6.64 -2.39
CA PHE A 97 5.68 -6.70 -2.59
C PHE A 97 6.35 -7.24 -1.33
N ARG A 98 7.29 -8.14 -1.51
CA ARG A 98 7.91 -8.88 -0.41
C ARG A 98 9.16 -8.16 0.10
N VAL A 99 9.28 -8.06 1.42
CA VAL A 99 10.48 -7.54 2.09
C VAL A 99 11.19 -8.69 2.80
N ALA A 100 12.52 -8.60 2.82
CA ALA A 100 13.34 -9.65 3.42
C ALA A 100 13.28 -9.63 4.95
N ASP A 101 13.11 -8.45 5.54
CA ASP A 101 13.07 -8.24 6.99
C ASP A 101 12.24 -6.98 7.30
N MET A 102 11.99 -6.72 8.57
CA MET A 102 11.19 -5.57 9.04
C MET A 102 11.66 -4.23 8.47
N LYS A 103 12.95 -4.06 8.32
CA LYS A 103 13.56 -2.82 7.79
C LYS A 103 13.87 -2.90 6.29
N GLY A 104 13.41 -3.94 5.61
CA GLY A 104 13.78 -4.19 4.22
C GLY A 104 15.11 -4.93 4.14
N PRO A 105 15.75 -4.96 2.99
CA PRO A 105 15.27 -4.39 1.73
C PRO A 105 14.14 -5.22 1.11
N LEU A 106 13.65 -4.79 -0.04
CA LEU A 106 12.77 -5.64 -0.84
C LEU A 106 13.53 -6.91 -1.25
N GLU A 107 12.82 -8.01 -1.35
CA GLU A 107 13.44 -9.25 -1.82
C GLU A 107 13.95 -9.12 -3.25
N PRO A 108 14.98 -9.91 -3.65
CA PRO A 108 15.50 -9.87 -5.02
C PRO A 108 14.38 -10.08 -6.04
N GLY A 109 14.39 -9.28 -7.11
CA GLY A 109 13.38 -9.33 -8.17
C GLY A 109 12.14 -8.48 -7.92
N GLU A 110 11.90 -8.01 -6.69
CA GLU A 110 10.71 -7.22 -6.38
C GLU A 110 10.71 -5.83 -7.03
N PRO A 111 11.84 -5.08 -7.09
CA PRO A 111 11.85 -3.82 -7.83
C PRO A 111 11.49 -3.98 -9.29
N GLU A 112 12.00 -5.02 -9.95
CA GLU A 112 11.71 -5.31 -11.35
C GLU A 112 10.25 -5.71 -11.53
N ARG A 113 9.69 -6.47 -10.58
CA ARG A 113 8.28 -6.86 -10.58
C ARG A 113 7.38 -5.64 -10.39
N ALA A 114 7.77 -4.71 -9.54
CA ALA A 114 7.04 -3.46 -9.34
C ALA A 114 7.03 -2.61 -10.61
N PHE A 115 8.16 -2.53 -11.30
CA PHE A 115 8.24 -1.82 -12.57
C PHE A 115 7.30 -2.44 -13.61
N ALA A 116 7.33 -3.77 -13.75
CA ALA A 116 6.45 -4.48 -14.69
C ALA A 116 4.98 -4.27 -14.34
N TRP A 117 4.64 -4.25 -13.07
CA TRP A 117 3.28 -3.96 -12.61
C TRP A 117 2.84 -2.55 -13.02
N GLY A 118 3.72 -1.56 -12.87
CA GLY A 118 3.43 -0.20 -13.31
C GLY A 118 3.17 -0.11 -14.81
N VAL A 119 3.97 -0.83 -15.62
CA VAL A 119 3.75 -0.90 -17.07
C VAL A 119 2.39 -1.54 -17.38
N ALA A 120 2.04 -2.62 -16.69
CA ALA A 120 0.75 -3.28 -16.87
C ALA A 120 -0.42 -2.35 -16.52
N LEU A 121 -0.32 -1.58 -15.44
CA LEU A 121 -1.33 -0.61 -15.05
C LEU A 121 -1.50 0.47 -16.13
N ALA A 122 -0.41 0.97 -16.68
CA ALA A 122 -0.46 1.96 -17.75
C ALA A 122 -1.17 1.39 -18.97
N GLY A 123 -0.95 0.12 -19.31
CA GLY A 123 -1.64 -0.56 -20.39
C GLY A 123 -3.15 -0.66 -20.16
N LEU A 124 -3.57 -0.93 -18.93
CA LEU A 124 -4.99 -0.99 -18.57
C LEU A 124 -5.66 0.38 -18.68
N LEU A 125 -4.93 1.45 -18.37
CA LEU A 125 -5.45 2.82 -18.50
C LEU A 125 -5.69 3.20 -19.97
N ALA A 126 -4.91 2.63 -20.87
CA ALA A 126 -5.00 2.93 -22.30
C ALA A 126 -6.18 2.23 -23.02
N THR A 127 -6.86 1.28 -22.34
CA THR A 127 -8.00 0.53 -22.95
C THR A 127 -9.38 1.12 -22.68
#